data_619150f99589ae48dedea48c6d61cc4c
#
_entry.id   619150f99589ae48dedea48c6d61cc4c
#
_cell.length_a   1.000
_cell.length_b   1.000
_cell.length_c   1.000
_cell.angle_alpha   90.00
_cell.angle_beta   90.00
_cell.angle_gamma   90.00
#
_symmetry.space_group_name_H-M   'P 1'
#
loop_
_entity.id
_entity.type
_entity.pdbx_description
1 polymer ?
#
loop_
_entity_poly.entity_id
_entity_poly.type
_entity_poly.pdbx_seq_one_letter_code
_entity_poly.pdbx_strand_id
1 'polypeptide(L)'
;RIAASTIPSQYLLPDIMVRFRKNYPGEKLKVFETDSAGVAEMIASHRADVGLAGAKIDKGNCTYVPIYQDELVAITPAFEKYRAKGADAAAGWLKEEPVILREEGSGTRQEARKILQQMGMDMNELNVAAIMENQETIKRSVENGMGISILSDLAVRDAVDAGRLLAFPLGKTGGKRDISLVFDESYPSLPGAEKFIRSVKEIYLSDTEQTG
;
A
#
# COMPACT_ATOMS: atom_id res chain seq x y z
N ARG A 1 15.66 7.35 -11.69
CA ARG A 1 14.70 6.25 -11.92
C ARG A 1 14.08 5.87 -10.58
N ILE A 2 12.76 5.90 -10.50
CA ILE A 2 11.98 5.61 -9.29
C ILE A 2 11.09 4.41 -9.58
N ALA A 3 11.12 3.38 -8.73
CA ALA A 3 10.14 2.29 -8.73
C ALA A 3 9.15 2.52 -7.60
N ALA A 4 7.86 2.37 -7.84
CA ALA A 4 6.86 2.54 -6.80
C ALA A 4 5.78 1.46 -6.88
N SER A 5 5.42 0.91 -5.71
CA SER A 5 4.26 0.03 -5.66
C SER A 5 2.97 0.85 -5.72
N THR A 6 1.86 0.20 -6.01
CA THR A 6 0.59 0.85 -6.40
C THR A 6 0.16 1.98 -5.45
N ILE A 7 0.12 1.73 -4.13
CA ILE A 7 -0.33 2.76 -3.17
C ILE A 7 0.59 3.97 -3.14
N PRO A 8 1.91 3.84 -2.89
CA PRO A 8 2.77 5.02 -2.91
C PRO A 8 2.86 5.68 -4.28
N SER A 9 2.75 4.92 -5.40
CA SER A 9 2.73 5.49 -6.75
C SER A 9 1.56 6.44 -6.96
N GLN A 10 0.38 6.06 -6.51
CA GLN A 10 -0.86 6.79 -6.78
C GLN A 10 -1.17 7.87 -5.73
N TYR A 11 -0.78 7.68 -4.47
CA TYR A 11 -1.24 8.53 -3.36
C TYR A 11 -0.12 9.35 -2.68
N LEU A 12 1.16 8.97 -2.80
CA LEU A 12 2.26 9.71 -2.19
C LEU A 12 3.20 10.36 -3.22
N LEU A 13 3.54 9.62 -4.25
CA LEU A 13 4.53 10.05 -5.24
C LEU A 13 4.15 11.34 -5.98
N PRO A 14 2.88 11.63 -6.35
CA PRO A 14 2.52 12.87 -7.00
C PRO A 14 2.91 14.11 -6.19
N ASP A 15 2.62 14.14 -4.90
CA ASP A 15 2.97 15.25 -4.01
C ASP A 15 4.49 15.37 -3.80
N ILE A 16 5.18 14.24 -3.67
CA ILE A 16 6.64 14.18 -3.60
C ILE A 16 7.24 14.81 -4.86
N MET A 17 6.76 14.42 -6.05
CA MET A 17 7.28 14.92 -7.32
C MET A 17 7.05 16.43 -7.51
N VAL A 18 5.92 16.95 -7.08
CA VAL A 18 5.64 18.39 -7.13
C VAL A 18 6.65 19.16 -6.28
N ARG A 19 6.90 18.73 -5.03
CA ARG A 19 7.86 19.36 -4.13
C ARG A 19 9.30 19.19 -4.64
N PHE A 20 9.66 18.00 -5.11
CA PHE A 20 10.97 17.72 -5.67
C PHE A 20 11.27 18.62 -6.87
N ARG A 21 10.33 18.72 -7.82
CA ARG A 21 10.50 19.57 -9.00
C ARG A 21 10.65 21.06 -8.67
N LYS A 22 9.96 21.55 -7.63
CA LYS A 22 10.11 22.92 -7.15
C LYS A 22 11.53 23.21 -6.67
N ASN A 23 12.16 22.26 -5.98
CA ASN A 23 13.51 22.42 -5.44
C ASN A 23 14.61 22.10 -6.48
N TYR A 24 14.32 21.22 -7.45
CA TYR A 24 15.27 20.72 -8.46
C TYR A 24 14.66 20.76 -9.87
N PRO A 25 14.40 21.94 -10.45
CA PRO A 25 13.65 22.07 -11.72
C PRO A 25 14.36 21.47 -12.94
N GLY A 26 15.67 21.26 -12.87
CA GLY A 26 16.47 20.65 -13.94
C GLY A 26 16.50 19.12 -13.93
N GLU A 27 16.03 18.48 -12.85
CA GLU A 27 16.05 17.01 -12.74
C GLU A 27 14.90 16.37 -13.53
N LYS A 28 15.22 15.24 -14.18
CA LYS A 28 14.22 14.44 -14.91
C LYS A 28 13.94 13.17 -14.14
N LEU A 29 12.66 12.89 -13.90
CA LEU A 29 12.20 11.69 -13.21
C LEU A 29 11.65 10.68 -14.21
N LYS A 30 12.01 9.41 -14.04
CA LYS A 30 11.39 8.27 -14.70
C LYS A 30 10.79 7.36 -13.64
N VAL A 31 9.48 7.19 -13.68
CA VAL A 31 8.73 6.40 -12.70
C VAL A 31 8.30 5.08 -13.34
N PHE A 32 8.46 4.00 -12.58
CA PHE A 32 7.96 2.67 -12.91
C PHE A 32 6.97 2.26 -11.82
N GLU A 33 5.73 1.96 -12.20
CA GLU A 33 4.77 1.34 -11.30
C GLU A 33 4.85 -0.18 -11.42
N THR A 34 4.87 -0.86 -10.27
CA THR A 34 4.89 -2.32 -10.15
C THR A 34 4.27 -2.73 -8.80
N ASP A 35 4.47 -3.95 -8.33
CA ASP A 35 4.14 -4.37 -6.97
C ASP A 35 5.34 -4.20 -6.01
N SER A 36 5.17 -4.51 -4.73
CA SER A 36 6.27 -4.36 -3.75
C SER A 36 7.43 -5.32 -4.03
N ALA A 37 7.16 -6.50 -4.57
CA ALA A 37 8.20 -7.44 -4.96
C ALA A 37 8.99 -6.94 -6.17
N GLY A 38 8.31 -6.37 -7.15
CA GLY A 38 8.93 -5.73 -8.30
C GLY A 38 9.77 -4.51 -7.95
N VAL A 39 9.35 -3.70 -6.96
CA VAL A 39 10.17 -2.60 -6.44
C VAL A 39 11.48 -3.14 -5.87
N ALA A 40 11.44 -4.14 -4.99
CA ALA A 40 12.63 -4.75 -4.41
C ALA A 40 13.56 -5.34 -5.51
N GLU A 41 12.98 -6.02 -6.51
CA GLU A 41 13.71 -6.54 -7.67
C GLU A 41 14.42 -5.44 -8.46
N MET A 42 13.72 -4.32 -8.73
CA MET A 42 14.29 -3.21 -9.51
C MET A 42 15.40 -2.48 -8.76
N ILE A 43 15.32 -2.37 -7.43
CA ILE A 43 16.40 -1.83 -6.60
C ILE A 43 17.58 -2.79 -6.56
N ALA A 44 17.36 -4.07 -6.23
CA ALA A 44 18.41 -5.08 -6.15
C ALA A 44 19.18 -5.29 -7.47
N SER A 45 18.49 -5.10 -8.61
CA SER A 45 19.09 -5.17 -9.96
C SER A 45 19.56 -3.82 -10.52
N HIS A 46 19.52 -2.74 -9.74
CA HIS A 46 19.90 -1.38 -10.11
C HIS A 46 19.17 -0.83 -11.36
N ARG A 47 17.99 -1.35 -11.65
CA ARG A 47 17.10 -0.83 -12.70
C ARG A 47 16.36 0.44 -12.25
N ALA A 48 16.15 0.58 -10.95
CA ALA A 48 15.72 1.82 -10.31
C ALA A 48 16.75 2.26 -9.26
N ASP A 49 16.84 3.56 -9.02
CA ASP A 49 17.80 4.15 -8.09
C ASP A 49 17.17 4.32 -6.69
N VAL A 50 15.85 4.50 -6.66
CA VAL A 50 15.06 4.69 -5.43
C VAL A 50 13.72 3.98 -5.60
N GLY A 51 13.18 3.45 -4.52
CA GLY A 51 11.87 2.80 -4.48
C GLY A 51 10.94 3.37 -3.42
N LEU A 52 9.63 3.16 -3.62
CA LEU A 52 8.59 3.35 -2.61
C LEU A 52 7.74 2.08 -2.55
N ALA A 53 7.68 1.41 -1.40
CA ALA A 53 7.02 0.13 -1.28
C ALA A 53 6.08 0.06 -0.06
N GLY A 54 4.93 -0.57 -0.23
CA GLY A 54 3.92 -0.80 0.80
C GLY A 54 4.12 -2.09 1.61
N ALA A 55 5.19 -2.84 1.33
CA ALA A 55 5.63 -3.97 2.15
C ALA A 55 7.15 -4.13 2.04
N LYS A 56 7.75 -4.62 3.12
CA LYS A 56 9.17 -4.98 3.15
C LYS A 56 9.35 -6.38 2.57
N ILE A 57 10.14 -6.47 1.50
CA ILE A 57 10.50 -7.71 0.82
C ILE A 57 11.97 -7.98 1.08
N ASP A 58 12.28 -9.15 1.61
CA ASP A 58 13.67 -9.58 1.82
C ASP A 58 14.30 -9.96 0.48
N LYS A 59 14.99 -9.00 -0.14
CA LYS A 59 15.65 -9.19 -1.43
C LYS A 59 16.87 -8.29 -1.58
N GLY A 60 18.01 -8.89 -1.85
CA GLY A 60 19.27 -8.17 -2.06
C GLY A 60 19.66 -7.29 -0.85
N ASN A 61 20.31 -6.18 -1.14
CA ASN A 61 20.74 -5.20 -0.12
C ASN A 61 19.74 -4.03 0.02
N CYS A 62 18.43 -4.31 -0.11
CA CYS A 62 17.41 -3.28 0.00
C CYS A 62 17.30 -2.77 1.44
N THR A 63 17.56 -1.47 1.64
CA THR A 63 17.29 -0.74 2.88
C THR A 63 15.90 -0.12 2.81
N TYR A 64 15.12 -0.28 3.88
CA TYR A 64 13.77 0.22 4.00
C TYR A 64 13.68 1.26 5.11
N VAL A 65 13.31 2.48 4.77
CA VAL A 65 13.09 3.59 5.70
C VAL A 65 11.59 3.90 5.73
N PRO A 66 10.87 3.62 6.82
CA PRO A 66 9.46 3.97 6.94
C PRO A 66 9.27 5.48 6.78
N ILE A 67 8.32 5.89 5.94
CA ILE A 67 8.01 7.30 5.67
C ILE A 67 6.55 7.66 5.91
N TYR A 68 5.64 6.71 5.80
CA TYR A 68 4.21 6.96 5.95
C TYR A 68 3.51 5.74 6.54
N GLN A 69 2.61 5.97 7.50
CA GLN A 69 1.78 4.93 8.08
C GLN A 69 0.44 4.87 7.35
N ASP A 70 0.20 3.78 6.63
CA ASP A 70 -1.07 3.46 5.95
C ASP A 70 -1.88 2.46 6.79
N GLU A 71 -3.16 2.33 6.50
CA GLU A 71 -4.04 1.37 7.14
C GLU A 71 -4.73 0.49 6.09
N LEU A 72 -4.76 -0.82 6.32
CA LEU A 72 -5.55 -1.76 5.54
C LEU A 72 -6.93 -1.92 6.19
N VAL A 73 -7.96 -1.86 5.36
CA VAL A 73 -9.35 -1.98 5.77
C VAL A 73 -10.06 -3.09 4.99
N ALA A 74 -11.01 -3.76 5.63
CA ALA A 74 -11.96 -4.62 4.93
C ALA A 74 -12.99 -3.72 4.25
N ILE A 75 -13.22 -3.93 2.95
CA ILE A 75 -14.23 -3.20 2.19
C ILE A 75 -15.38 -4.10 1.80
N THR A 76 -16.59 -3.57 1.88
CA THR A 76 -17.83 -4.24 1.50
C THR A 76 -18.67 -3.35 0.59
N PRO A 77 -19.64 -3.93 -0.16
CA PRO A 77 -20.67 -3.12 -0.79
C PRO A 77 -21.41 -2.30 0.25
N ALA A 78 -21.97 -1.15 -0.15
CA ALA A 78 -22.76 -0.30 0.75
C ALA A 78 -24.18 -0.84 1.00
N PHE A 79 -24.30 -2.15 1.20
CA PHE A 79 -25.58 -2.83 1.46
C PHE A 79 -25.94 -2.78 2.95
N GLU A 80 -27.26 -2.79 3.23
CA GLU A 80 -27.79 -2.68 4.60
C GLU A 80 -27.27 -3.78 5.53
N LYS A 81 -27.09 -5.01 5.03
CA LYS A 81 -26.56 -6.12 5.82
C LYS A 81 -25.19 -5.84 6.46
N TYR A 82 -24.36 -5.00 5.84
CA TYR A 82 -23.05 -4.61 6.38
C TYR A 82 -23.15 -3.37 7.29
N ARG A 83 -24.04 -2.42 6.99
CA ARG A 83 -24.28 -1.24 7.84
C ARG A 83 -24.76 -1.61 9.23
N ALA A 84 -25.66 -2.59 9.32
CA ALA A 84 -26.29 -2.98 10.57
C ALA A 84 -25.38 -3.69 11.57
N LYS A 85 -24.28 -4.34 11.12
CA LYS A 85 -23.44 -5.20 11.98
C LYS A 85 -22.22 -4.49 12.60
N GLY A 86 -21.81 -3.34 12.10
CA GLY A 86 -20.68 -2.57 12.64
C GLY A 86 -19.28 -3.21 12.42
N ALA A 87 -18.25 -2.54 12.94
CA ALA A 87 -16.84 -2.87 12.68
C ALA A 87 -16.38 -4.23 13.22
N ASP A 88 -16.94 -4.69 14.33
CA ASP A 88 -16.55 -5.97 14.95
C ASP A 88 -16.91 -7.21 14.11
N ALA A 89 -17.78 -7.03 13.12
CA ALA A 89 -18.21 -8.11 12.23
C ALA A 89 -17.26 -8.39 11.06
N ALA A 90 -16.26 -7.51 10.81
CA ALA A 90 -15.36 -7.65 9.65
C ALA A 90 -14.64 -9.01 9.61
N ALA A 91 -14.19 -9.52 10.76
CA ALA A 91 -13.57 -10.84 10.86
C ALA A 91 -14.53 -11.99 10.50
N GLY A 92 -15.82 -11.87 10.86
CA GLY A 92 -16.84 -12.84 10.48
C GLY A 92 -17.09 -12.84 8.97
N TRP A 93 -17.23 -11.67 8.37
CA TRP A 93 -17.46 -11.56 6.92
C TRP A 93 -16.31 -12.14 6.11
N LEU A 94 -15.05 -11.94 6.52
CA LEU A 94 -13.89 -12.50 5.83
C LEU A 94 -13.92 -14.05 5.79
N LYS A 95 -14.60 -14.70 6.74
CA LYS A 95 -14.78 -16.17 6.76
C LYS A 95 -15.99 -16.63 5.94
N GLU A 96 -17.03 -15.82 5.88
CA GLU A 96 -18.34 -16.20 5.34
C GLU A 96 -18.58 -15.74 3.91
N GLU A 97 -18.08 -14.55 3.55
CA GLU A 97 -18.33 -13.93 2.26
C GLU A 97 -17.26 -14.29 1.21
N PRO A 98 -17.59 -14.24 -0.09
CA PRO A 98 -16.59 -14.32 -1.15
C PRO A 98 -15.58 -13.18 -1.03
N VAL A 99 -14.28 -13.48 -1.15
CA VAL A 99 -13.19 -12.52 -1.00
C VAL A 99 -12.46 -12.32 -2.32
N ILE A 100 -12.24 -11.07 -2.69
CA ILE A 100 -11.39 -10.68 -3.82
C ILE A 100 -10.02 -10.31 -3.24
N LEU A 101 -8.98 -11.01 -3.67
CA LEU A 101 -7.60 -10.75 -3.23
C LEU A 101 -6.79 -10.01 -4.28
N ARG A 102 -5.75 -9.33 -3.83
CA ARG A 102 -4.68 -8.82 -4.67
C ARG A 102 -3.78 -9.97 -5.13
N GLU A 103 -2.99 -9.72 -6.16
CA GLU A 103 -1.96 -10.63 -6.70
C GLU A 103 -0.86 -10.98 -5.66
N GLU A 104 -0.10 -12.06 -5.90
CA GLU A 104 0.89 -12.59 -4.95
C GLU A 104 2.02 -11.60 -4.60
N GLY A 105 2.51 -10.81 -5.55
CA GLY A 105 3.56 -9.79 -5.35
C GLY A 105 3.08 -8.54 -4.62
N SER A 106 1.77 -8.39 -4.43
CA SER A 106 1.17 -7.21 -3.79
C SER A 106 1.58 -7.07 -2.33
N GLY A 107 2.12 -5.90 -1.99
CA GLY A 107 2.38 -5.52 -0.61
C GLY A 107 1.11 -5.51 0.25
N THR A 108 -0.03 -5.09 -0.32
CA THR A 108 -1.33 -5.15 0.34
C THR A 108 -1.71 -6.57 0.72
N ARG A 109 -1.55 -7.54 -0.20
CA ARG A 109 -1.84 -8.96 0.09
C ARG A 109 -0.91 -9.54 1.15
N GLN A 110 0.38 -9.20 1.09
CA GLN A 110 1.35 -9.70 2.07
C GLN A 110 1.07 -9.17 3.48
N GLU A 111 0.79 -7.88 3.61
CA GLU A 111 0.44 -7.29 4.91
C GLU A 111 -0.93 -7.77 5.40
N ALA A 112 -1.93 -7.90 4.52
CA ALA A 112 -3.22 -8.50 4.87
C ALA A 112 -3.05 -9.93 5.41
N ARG A 113 -2.17 -10.75 4.82
CA ARG A 113 -1.87 -12.11 5.32
C ARG A 113 -1.34 -12.08 6.75
N LYS A 114 -0.40 -11.18 7.07
CA LYS A 114 0.15 -11.04 8.43
C LYS A 114 -0.93 -10.62 9.43
N ILE A 115 -1.76 -9.65 9.07
CA ILE A 115 -2.85 -9.17 9.92
C ILE A 115 -3.86 -10.28 10.18
N LEU A 116 -4.27 -11.02 9.14
CA LEU A 116 -5.19 -12.14 9.27
C LEU A 116 -4.61 -13.23 10.18
N GLN A 117 -3.32 -13.56 10.05
CA GLN A 117 -2.65 -14.51 10.95
C GLN A 117 -2.67 -14.06 12.41
N GLN A 118 -2.45 -12.76 12.68
CA GLN A 118 -2.56 -12.19 14.03
C GLN A 118 -3.99 -12.25 14.58
N MET A 119 -4.99 -12.24 13.70
CA MET A 119 -6.40 -12.45 14.05
C MET A 119 -6.80 -13.92 14.18
N GLY A 120 -5.85 -14.87 14.01
CA GLY A 120 -6.12 -16.32 14.05
C GLY A 120 -6.81 -16.85 12.80
N MET A 121 -6.65 -16.20 11.65
CA MET A 121 -7.21 -16.61 10.37
C MET A 121 -6.10 -16.94 9.36
N ASP A 122 -6.27 -18.03 8.62
CA ASP A 122 -5.42 -18.35 7.47
C ASP A 122 -6.04 -17.79 6.18
N MET A 123 -5.28 -17.01 5.43
CA MET A 123 -5.73 -16.48 4.13
C MET A 123 -6.08 -17.60 3.14
N ASN A 124 -5.47 -18.78 3.27
CA ASN A 124 -5.74 -19.93 2.40
C ASN A 124 -7.11 -20.58 2.69
N GLU A 125 -7.72 -20.31 3.84
CA GLU A 125 -9.06 -20.80 4.22
C GLU A 125 -10.19 -19.86 3.77
N LEU A 126 -9.85 -18.69 3.22
CA LEU A 126 -10.83 -17.75 2.71
C LEU A 126 -11.52 -18.28 1.45
N ASN A 127 -12.80 -17.95 1.29
CA ASN A 127 -13.55 -18.23 0.07
C ASN A 127 -13.15 -17.25 -1.04
N VAL A 128 -12.02 -17.52 -1.73
CA VAL A 128 -11.46 -16.64 -2.73
C VAL A 128 -12.28 -16.69 -4.02
N ALA A 129 -13.02 -15.63 -4.31
CA ALA A 129 -13.81 -15.49 -5.54
C ALA A 129 -12.98 -15.05 -6.74
N ALA A 130 -11.94 -14.23 -6.52
CA ALA A 130 -11.05 -13.74 -7.59
C ALA A 130 -9.72 -13.26 -7.03
N ILE A 131 -8.70 -13.24 -7.89
CA ILE A 131 -7.41 -12.57 -7.66
C ILE A 131 -7.26 -11.51 -8.77
N MET A 132 -7.02 -10.25 -8.39
CA MET A 132 -6.95 -9.13 -9.31
C MET A 132 -5.77 -8.21 -8.97
N GLU A 133 -5.13 -7.64 -9.99
CA GLU A 133 -4.01 -6.69 -9.84
C GLU A 133 -4.50 -5.24 -9.67
N ASN A 134 -5.55 -4.86 -10.41
CA ASN A 134 -6.02 -3.49 -10.46
C ASN A 134 -7.00 -3.16 -9.33
N GLN A 135 -6.66 -2.18 -8.49
CA GLN A 135 -7.46 -1.79 -7.33
C GLN A 135 -8.83 -1.19 -7.73
N GLU A 136 -8.89 -0.43 -8.83
CA GLU A 136 -10.17 0.14 -9.29
C GLU A 136 -11.13 -0.97 -9.74
N THR A 137 -10.60 -2.01 -10.40
CA THR A 137 -11.40 -3.18 -10.76
C THR A 137 -11.92 -3.89 -9.51
N ILE A 138 -11.08 -4.05 -8.47
CA ILE A 138 -11.50 -4.65 -7.19
C ILE A 138 -12.60 -3.79 -6.55
N LYS A 139 -12.40 -2.48 -6.40
CA LYS A 139 -13.41 -1.59 -5.81
C LYS A 139 -14.76 -1.70 -6.53
N ARG A 140 -14.77 -1.63 -7.85
CA ARG A 140 -16.00 -1.74 -8.65
C ARG A 140 -16.63 -3.12 -8.54
N SER A 141 -15.85 -4.19 -8.45
CA SER A 141 -16.36 -5.54 -8.24
C SER A 141 -17.05 -5.67 -6.87
N VAL A 142 -16.45 -5.09 -5.84
CA VAL A 142 -17.06 -5.02 -4.50
C VAL A 142 -18.32 -4.15 -4.51
N GLU A 143 -18.28 -2.95 -5.10
CA GLU A 143 -19.48 -2.07 -5.26
C GLU A 143 -20.66 -2.83 -5.89
N ASN A 144 -20.38 -3.66 -6.88
CA ASN A 144 -21.39 -4.47 -7.58
C ASN A 144 -21.78 -5.77 -6.86
N GLY A 145 -21.27 -6.02 -5.66
CA GLY A 145 -21.67 -7.16 -4.83
C GLY A 145 -20.99 -8.49 -5.15
N MET A 146 -19.87 -8.50 -5.86
CA MET A 146 -19.12 -9.74 -6.14
C MET A 146 -18.55 -10.39 -4.87
N GLY A 147 -18.39 -9.63 -3.81
CA GLY A 147 -17.83 -10.06 -2.54
C GLY A 147 -17.23 -8.90 -1.77
N ILE A 148 -16.27 -9.19 -0.91
CA ILE A 148 -15.54 -8.22 -0.09
C ILE A 148 -14.06 -8.25 -0.43
N SER A 149 -13.28 -7.27 0.04
CA SER A 149 -11.83 -7.25 -0.18
C SER A 149 -11.09 -6.58 0.98
N ILE A 150 -9.77 -6.67 0.98
CA ILE A 150 -8.87 -5.92 1.88
C ILE A 150 -8.00 -5.02 1.02
N LEU A 151 -8.13 -3.71 1.22
CA LEU A 151 -7.38 -2.69 0.49
C LEU A 151 -6.84 -1.62 1.46
N SER A 152 -5.99 -0.73 0.95
CA SER A 152 -5.55 0.47 1.66
C SER A 152 -6.69 1.46 1.83
N ASP A 153 -6.79 2.09 3.01
CA ASP A 153 -7.73 3.19 3.28
C ASP A 153 -7.53 4.34 2.28
N LEU A 154 -6.29 4.66 1.93
CA LEU A 154 -5.99 5.67 0.90
C LEU A 154 -6.69 5.38 -0.44
N ALA A 155 -6.74 4.10 -0.83
CA ALA A 155 -7.31 3.71 -2.12
C ALA A 155 -8.84 3.72 -2.15
N VAL A 156 -9.50 3.61 -1.00
CA VAL A 156 -10.95 3.42 -0.92
C VAL A 156 -11.71 4.63 -0.43
N ARG A 157 -11.00 5.63 0.12
CA ARG A 157 -11.57 6.81 0.77
C ARG A 157 -12.61 7.51 -0.09
N ASP A 158 -12.28 7.80 -1.36
CA ASP A 158 -13.23 8.47 -2.28
C ASP A 158 -14.51 7.67 -2.52
N ALA A 159 -14.41 6.34 -2.57
CA ALA A 159 -15.58 5.48 -2.77
C ALA A 159 -16.41 5.36 -1.49
N VAL A 160 -15.77 5.39 -0.33
CA VAL A 160 -16.43 5.40 0.99
C VAL A 160 -17.13 6.73 1.21
N ASP A 161 -16.47 7.86 0.98
CA ASP A 161 -17.03 9.21 1.11
C ASP A 161 -18.21 9.43 0.17
N ALA A 162 -18.17 8.83 -1.01
CA ALA A 162 -19.27 8.83 -1.97
C ALA A 162 -20.39 7.81 -1.64
N GLY A 163 -20.27 7.06 -0.53
CA GLY A 163 -21.27 6.08 -0.09
C GLY A 163 -21.40 4.83 -0.96
N ARG A 164 -20.45 4.56 -1.84
CA ARG A 164 -20.46 3.38 -2.73
C ARG A 164 -19.91 2.12 -2.05
N LEU A 165 -18.97 2.29 -1.13
CA LEU A 165 -18.37 1.24 -0.32
C LEU A 165 -18.53 1.55 1.16
N LEU A 166 -18.40 0.51 1.99
CA LEU A 166 -18.13 0.65 3.42
C LEU A 166 -16.72 0.12 3.70
N ALA A 167 -16.03 0.75 4.63
CA ALA A 167 -14.71 0.33 5.09
C ALA A 167 -14.74 0.05 6.59
N PHE A 168 -14.09 -1.03 7.00
CA PHE A 168 -14.04 -1.49 8.38
C PHE A 168 -12.61 -1.80 8.79
N PRO A 169 -12.15 -1.38 9.98
CA PRO A 169 -10.84 -1.72 10.49
C PRO A 169 -10.63 -3.23 10.59
N LEU A 170 -9.40 -3.69 10.37
CA LEU A 170 -9.00 -5.08 10.55
C LEU A 170 -8.55 -5.32 11.98
N GLY A 171 -9.31 -6.13 12.72
CA GLY A 171 -8.98 -6.49 14.09
C GLY A 171 -9.00 -5.30 15.06
N LYS A 172 -8.56 -5.56 16.31
CA LYS A 172 -8.57 -4.56 17.39
C LYS A 172 -7.44 -3.53 17.28
N THR A 173 -6.35 -3.88 16.62
CA THR A 173 -5.15 -3.02 16.48
C THR A 173 -5.14 -2.22 15.19
N GLY A 174 -6.15 -2.40 14.34
CA GLY A 174 -6.19 -1.85 12.98
C GLY A 174 -5.22 -2.57 12.04
N GLY A 175 -5.38 -2.31 10.76
CA GLY A 175 -4.53 -2.86 9.69
C GLY A 175 -3.32 -1.99 9.37
N LYS A 176 -2.63 -1.44 10.37
CA LYS A 176 -1.51 -0.51 10.17
C LYS A 176 -0.32 -1.17 9.50
N ARG A 177 0.25 -0.48 8.51
CA ARG A 177 1.48 -0.86 7.83
C ARG A 177 2.31 0.35 7.48
N ASP A 178 3.62 0.14 7.29
CA ASP A 178 4.51 1.20 6.84
C ASP A 178 4.65 1.17 5.32
N ILE A 179 4.53 2.35 4.70
CA ILE A 179 5.06 2.60 3.37
C ILE A 179 6.49 3.10 3.55
N SER A 180 7.42 2.47 2.85
CA SER A 180 8.85 2.73 3.02
C SER A 180 9.48 3.30 1.76
N LEU A 181 10.44 4.21 1.96
CA LEU A 181 11.46 4.55 0.98
C LEU A 181 12.45 3.39 0.91
N VAL A 182 12.82 2.96 -0.30
CA VAL A 182 13.65 1.77 -0.56
C VAL A 182 14.85 2.16 -1.41
N PHE A 183 16.05 1.75 -1.02
CA PHE A 183 17.28 1.96 -1.79
C PHE A 183 18.34 0.97 -1.36
N ASP A 184 19.42 0.86 -2.13
CA ASP A 184 20.58 0.04 -1.79
C ASP A 184 21.69 0.93 -1.23
N GLU A 185 21.96 0.85 0.10
CA GLU A 185 23.01 1.63 0.75
C GLU A 185 24.42 1.18 0.35
N SER A 186 24.58 -0.05 -0.12
CA SER A 186 25.89 -0.59 -0.52
C SER A 186 26.30 -0.16 -1.92
N TYR A 187 25.38 0.44 -2.68
CA TYR A 187 25.61 0.87 -4.06
C TYR A 187 25.74 2.39 -4.16
N PRO A 188 26.75 2.90 -4.91
CA PRO A 188 26.93 4.34 -5.05
C PRO A 188 25.70 5.03 -5.63
N SER A 189 25.10 5.93 -4.86
CA SER A 189 23.95 6.70 -5.28
C SER A 189 24.30 7.73 -6.34
N LEU A 190 23.46 7.87 -7.36
CA LEU A 190 23.55 8.99 -8.29
C LEU A 190 23.13 10.29 -7.56
N PRO A 191 23.73 11.47 -7.88
CA PRO A 191 23.39 12.72 -7.22
C PRO A 191 21.88 13.07 -7.27
N GLY A 192 21.19 12.72 -8.35
CA GLY A 192 19.74 12.90 -8.46
C GLY A 192 18.95 11.99 -7.52
N ALA A 193 19.40 10.76 -7.30
CA ALA A 193 18.79 9.84 -6.34
C ALA A 193 18.94 10.33 -4.90
N GLU A 194 20.13 10.82 -4.53
CA GLU A 194 20.37 11.42 -3.20
C GLU A 194 19.47 12.62 -2.92
N LYS A 195 19.33 13.51 -3.91
CA LYS A 195 18.40 14.64 -3.81
C LYS A 195 16.96 14.17 -3.58
N PHE A 196 16.53 13.11 -4.29
CA PHE A 196 15.19 12.56 -4.14
C PHE A 196 14.99 11.92 -2.77
N ILE A 197 15.93 11.08 -2.31
CA ILE A 197 15.91 10.49 -0.97
C ILE A 197 15.82 11.56 0.11
N ARG A 198 16.63 12.63 0.01
CA ARG A 198 16.61 13.75 0.94
C ARG A 198 15.25 14.43 0.94
N SER A 199 14.70 14.75 -0.24
CA SER A 199 13.38 15.39 -0.35
C SER A 199 12.27 14.55 0.27
N VAL A 200 12.28 13.23 0.08
CA VAL A 200 11.30 12.34 0.72
C VAL A 200 11.44 12.36 2.23
N LYS A 201 12.68 12.28 2.75
CA LYS A 201 12.93 12.33 4.19
C LYS A 201 12.52 13.68 4.78
N GLU A 202 12.77 14.80 4.12
CA GLU A 202 12.34 16.14 4.54
C GLU A 202 10.82 16.28 4.58
N ILE A 203 10.09 15.63 3.66
CA ILE A 203 8.63 15.69 3.61
C ILE A 203 7.98 14.92 4.77
N TYR A 204 8.52 13.75 5.11
CA TYR A 204 7.84 12.81 6.00
C TYR A 204 8.52 12.59 7.35
N LEU A 205 9.79 12.94 7.52
CA LEU A 205 10.55 12.65 8.74
C LEU A 205 11.01 13.91 9.51
N SER A 206 10.92 15.11 8.92
CA SER A 206 11.33 16.35 9.59
C SER A 206 10.48 16.73 10.80
N ASP A 207 9.24 16.26 10.90
CA ASP A 207 8.36 16.54 12.05
C ASP A 207 8.62 15.61 13.26
N THR A 208 9.45 14.57 13.11
CA THR A 208 9.71 13.59 14.18
C THR A 208 10.82 14.04 15.12
N GLU A 209 11.67 15.01 14.75
CA GLU A 209 12.78 15.53 15.58
C GLU A 209 12.37 16.69 16.51
N GLN A 210 11.14 17.19 16.45
CA GLN A 210 10.66 18.29 17.33
C GLN A 210 9.88 17.84 18.56
N THR A 211 9.71 16.53 18.78
CA THR A 211 8.99 15.97 19.93
C THR A 211 9.80 14.94 20.72
N GLY A 212 11.13 15.16 20.84
CA GLY A 212 12.01 14.36 21.69
C GLY A 212 12.56 15.16 22.85
#